data_9acaff566549de2fa487dc7e189b5fea
#
_entry.id   9acaff566549de2fa487dc7e189b5fea
#
_cell.length_a   1.000
_cell.length_b   1.000
_cell.length_c   1.000
_cell.angle_alpha   90.00
_cell.angle_beta   90.00
_cell.angle_gamma   90.00
#
_symmetry.space_group_name_H-M   'P 1'
#
loop_
_entity.id
_entity.type
_entity.pdbx_description
1 polymer ?
#
loop_
_entity_poly.entity_id
_entity_poly.type
_entity_poly.pdbx_seq_one_letter_code
_entity_poly.pdbx_strand_id
1 'polypeptide(L)'
;MKRRKRKYKLRMSRADLGSMPEALNQPRALNPQMLGGVQGALPWANGMLYWPTLDDASEMDDYDRAAVMRAARYLYKNSGVIRGAVRDIWLLQGCIMPIPTTQDREWNRKARAAFLARVASPAAFDVTGKLSWKTMQAWAERKTSIDGDCLCVLARGLDGGGMVAWYSAPKIVTPPGLGKEDGWNQGIKTNAQGRPVAYGLETAPGRCMIIPAASAILYQRDPDPAVPRGESDLIHAIRHGVDIAEIHGFTKASVKLSAAVGFVETKPDADKAPGMAVAIGAKKKSGCEEKPENPAQSFEIVTGGGARVVSLAPGRDLKAIYDQRPSPNVAAFIKDLLAEIAYGVGLAPEVLFDINALGSAAARLILAKLKRWIDERKDTREVYMNRIYRHVLALEMEAGRLPRCKDPAWENVAWVGQRDLTIDLGREGGLAMNLIREGLADADRWTLATEGM
;
A
#
# COMPACT_ATOMS: atom_id res chain seq x y z
N MET A 1 18.78 44.68 21.03
CA MET A 1 18.49 44.36 19.60
C MET A 1 17.23 43.52 19.52
N LYS A 2 16.09 44.11 19.17
CA LYS A 2 14.77 43.44 19.04
C LYS A 2 14.62 42.93 17.60
N ARG A 3 14.58 41.60 17.38
CA ARG A 3 14.28 41.00 16.07
C ARG A 3 12.79 41.10 15.80
N ARG A 4 12.40 41.91 14.79
CA ARG A 4 11.06 41.99 14.24
C ARG A 4 10.74 40.71 13.46
N LYS A 5 9.75 39.95 13.90
CA LYS A 5 9.13 38.85 13.13
C LYS A 5 8.27 39.48 12.02
N ARG A 6 8.68 39.34 10.77
CA ARG A 6 7.83 39.64 9.61
C ARG A 6 6.79 38.55 9.46
N LYS A 7 5.53 38.88 9.68
CA LYS A 7 4.37 38.06 9.28
C LYS A 7 4.11 38.30 7.81
N TYR A 8 4.40 37.31 6.97
CA TYR A 8 3.91 37.32 5.58
C TYR A 8 2.43 36.90 5.58
N LYS A 9 1.54 37.85 5.36
CA LYS A 9 0.15 37.59 4.95
C LYS A 9 0.16 37.49 3.44
N LEU A 10 0.05 36.28 2.87
CA LEU A 10 -0.32 36.09 1.48
C LEU A 10 -1.77 36.54 1.34
N ARG A 11 -2.00 37.74 0.80
CA ARG A 11 -3.27 38.17 0.29
C ARG A 11 -3.31 37.79 -1.18
N MET A 12 -3.93 36.68 -1.51
CA MET A 12 -4.34 36.44 -2.90
C MET A 12 -5.46 37.39 -3.24
N SER A 13 -5.30 38.18 -4.28
CA SER A 13 -6.33 39.09 -4.77
C SER A 13 -7.37 38.29 -5.57
N ARG A 14 -8.60 38.76 -5.57
CA ARG A 14 -9.71 38.18 -6.37
C ARG A 14 -9.41 38.12 -7.87
N ALA A 15 -8.44 38.90 -8.35
CA ALA A 15 -7.99 38.92 -9.74
C ALA A 15 -7.13 37.73 -10.12
N ASP A 16 -6.41 37.11 -9.15
CA ASP A 16 -5.58 35.93 -9.40
C ASP A 16 -6.39 34.61 -9.55
N LEU A 17 -7.68 34.66 -9.18
CA LEU A 17 -8.63 33.55 -9.34
C LEU A 17 -9.32 33.53 -10.71
N GLY A 18 -9.23 34.64 -11.47
CA GLY A 18 -9.89 34.79 -12.79
C GLY A 18 -9.14 34.19 -13.98
N SER A 19 -7.91 33.72 -13.78
CA SER A 19 -7.07 33.14 -14.87
C SER A 19 -6.93 31.62 -14.82
N MET A 20 -7.61 30.95 -13.90
CA MET A 20 -7.69 29.51 -13.96
C MET A 20 -8.64 29.06 -15.07
N PRO A 21 -8.26 28.06 -15.92
CA PRO A 21 -9.17 27.52 -16.91
C PRO A 21 -10.49 27.11 -16.25
N GLU A 22 -11.60 27.49 -16.84
CA GLU A 22 -12.97 27.20 -16.34
C GLU A 22 -13.21 25.70 -16.07
N ALA A 23 -12.44 24.82 -16.70
CA ALA A 23 -12.44 23.37 -16.50
C ALA A 23 -12.01 22.92 -15.08
N LEU A 24 -11.31 23.80 -14.31
CA LEU A 24 -10.89 23.47 -12.93
C LEU A 24 -11.84 24.02 -11.86
N ASN A 25 -12.77 24.89 -12.25
CA ASN A 25 -13.67 25.59 -11.32
C ASN A 25 -15.09 25.01 -11.25
N GLN A 26 -15.43 24.09 -12.12
CA GLN A 26 -16.65 23.30 -11.93
C GLN A 26 -16.32 22.18 -10.93
N PRO A 27 -17.10 22.00 -9.83
CA PRO A 27 -17.12 20.73 -9.15
C PRO A 27 -17.56 19.73 -10.23
N ARG A 28 -16.62 19.04 -10.85
CA ARG A 28 -16.95 17.88 -11.66
C ARG A 28 -17.72 16.99 -10.71
N ALA A 29 -19.04 16.88 -10.93
CA ALA A 29 -19.81 15.81 -10.35
C ALA A 29 -18.94 14.58 -10.51
N LEU A 30 -18.58 13.95 -9.39
CA LEU A 30 -17.81 12.71 -9.38
C LEU A 30 -18.45 11.84 -10.45
N ASN A 31 -17.75 11.66 -11.57
CA ASN A 31 -18.30 10.88 -12.68
C ASN A 31 -18.53 9.50 -12.08
N PRO A 32 -19.76 8.98 -12.05
CA PRO A 32 -20.03 7.66 -11.53
C PRO A 32 -19.16 6.57 -12.20
N GLN A 33 -18.75 6.82 -13.45
CA GLN A 33 -17.80 5.96 -14.16
C GLN A 33 -16.41 5.93 -13.50
N MET A 34 -15.95 7.04 -12.87
CA MET A 34 -14.69 7.06 -12.10
C MET A 34 -14.72 6.18 -10.85
N LEU A 35 -15.89 5.94 -10.29
CA LEU A 35 -16.05 5.07 -9.12
C LEU A 35 -16.32 3.62 -9.52
N GLY A 36 -16.87 3.39 -10.71
CA GLY A 36 -17.24 2.07 -11.20
C GLY A 36 -16.07 1.26 -11.74
N GLY A 37 -15.21 1.85 -12.58
CA GLY A 37 -14.07 1.17 -13.18
C GLY A 37 -13.00 0.82 -12.15
N VAL A 38 -12.68 1.76 -11.28
CA VAL A 38 -11.59 1.63 -10.29
C VAL A 38 -11.91 0.73 -9.10
N GLN A 39 -13.16 0.52 -8.75
CA GLN A 39 -13.52 -0.24 -7.55
C GLN A 39 -14.31 -1.52 -7.83
N GLY A 40 -14.65 -1.79 -9.07
CA GLY A 40 -15.63 -2.85 -9.38
C GLY A 40 -16.95 -2.68 -8.59
N ALA A 41 -17.10 -1.58 -7.86
CA ALA A 41 -17.87 -1.55 -6.64
C ALA A 41 -19.10 -0.67 -6.66
N LEU A 42 -19.32 0.19 -7.64
CA LEU A 42 -20.57 0.94 -7.68
C LEU A 42 -21.11 1.09 -9.07
N PRO A 43 -21.68 0.01 -9.61
CA PRO A 43 -22.51 0.14 -10.80
C PRO A 43 -23.81 0.93 -10.53
N TRP A 44 -23.94 1.53 -9.34
CA TRP A 44 -25.15 2.24 -8.92
C TRP A 44 -24.84 3.72 -8.66
N ALA A 45 -25.09 4.55 -9.65
CA ALA A 45 -25.24 5.97 -9.45
C ALA A 45 -26.64 6.38 -9.88
N ASN A 46 -27.36 7.07 -9.02
CA ASN A 46 -28.73 7.53 -9.28
C ASN A 46 -29.71 6.39 -9.68
N GLY A 47 -29.52 5.17 -9.14
CA GLY A 47 -30.36 4.02 -9.47
C GLY A 47 -30.09 3.38 -10.82
N MET A 48 -29.05 3.80 -11.55
CA MET A 48 -28.60 3.15 -12.78
C MET A 48 -27.37 2.28 -12.55
N LEU A 49 -27.34 1.13 -13.22
CA LEU A 49 -26.20 0.23 -13.25
C LEU A 49 -25.24 0.70 -14.34
N TYR A 50 -24.01 1.06 -13.98
CA TYR A 50 -22.95 1.41 -14.93
C TYR A 50 -21.97 0.24 -15.03
N TRP A 51 -21.82 -0.28 -16.24
CA TRP A 51 -20.83 -1.29 -16.55
C TRP A 51 -19.56 -0.62 -17.09
N PRO A 52 -18.38 -1.16 -16.78
CA PRO A 52 -17.14 -0.67 -17.37
C PRO A 52 -17.15 -0.84 -18.89
N THR A 53 -16.28 -0.15 -19.58
CA THR A 53 -16.05 -0.35 -21.01
C THR A 53 -15.52 -1.78 -21.27
N LEU A 54 -15.76 -2.31 -22.47
CA LEU A 54 -15.19 -3.58 -22.90
C LEU A 54 -13.74 -3.46 -23.40
N ASP A 55 -13.18 -2.24 -23.40
CA ASP A 55 -11.79 -1.99 -23.79
C ASP A 55 -10.90 -1.92 -22.54
N ASP A 56 -10.22 -3.02 -22.26
CA ASP A 56 -9.32 -3.18 -21.10
C ASP A 56 -8.24 -2.11 -21.05
N ALA A 57 -7.73 -1.66 -22.19
CA ALA A 57 -6.69 -0.63 -22.28
C ALA A 57 -7.18 0.77 -21.87
N SER A 58 -8.48 1.00 -21.86
CA SER A 58 -9.11 2.26 -21.47
C SER A 58 -9.92 2.19 -20.18
N GLU A 59 -9.95 1.03 -19.52
CA GLU A 59 -10.71 0.81 -18.30
C GLU A 59 -10.21 1.71 -17.16
N MET A 60 -8.90 1.89 -17.06
CA MET A 60 -8.26 2.79 -16.10
C MET A 60 -7.41 3.84 -16.81
N ASP A 61 -7.84 5.07 -16.84
CA ASP A 61 -7.08 6.19 -17.39
C ASP A 61 -6.00 6.72 -16.41
N ASP A 62 -5.20 7.69 -16.87
CA ASP A 62 -4.13 8.30 -16.04
C ASP A 62 -4.68 8.99 -14.80
N TYR A 63 -5.89 9.57 -14.86
CA TYR A 63 -6.52 10.25 -13.74
C TYR A 63 -7.00 9.25 -12.69
N ASP A 64 -7.68 8.20 -13.11
CA ASP A 64 -8.18 7.14 -12.23
C ASP A 64 -7.03 6.40 -11.56
N ARG A 65 -5.99 6.07 -12.32
CA ARG A 65 -4.75 5.50 -11.78
C ARG A 65 -4.13 6.40 -10.72
N ALA A 66 -4.02 7.70 -10.98
CA ALA A 66 -3.47 8.64 -10.02
C ALA A 66 -4.35 8.75 -8.76
N ALA A 67 -5.68 8.66 -8.90
CA ALA A 67 -6.62 8.67 -7.77
C ALA A 67 -6.44 7.44 -6.89
N VAL A 68 -6.39 6.23 -7.50
CA VAL A 68 -6.12 4.97 -6.81
C VAL A 68 -4.81 5.00 -6.06
N MET A 69 -3.72 5.42 -6.72
CA MET A 69 -2.41 5.52 -6.08
C MET A 69 -2.39 6.49 -4.89
N ARG A 70 -3.09 7.64 -4.99
CA ARG A 70 -3.19 8.60 -3.87
C ARG A 70 -3.93 7.97 -2.69
N ALA A 71 -5.08 7.34 -2.94
CA ALA A 71 -5.88 6.68 -1.93
C ALA A 71 -5.14 5.51 -1.26
N ALA A 72 -4.53 4.63 -2.04
CA ALA A 72 -3.74 3.50 -1.55
C ALA A 72 -2.56 3.97 -0.68
N ARG A 73 -1.83 5.00 -1.12
CA ARG A 73 -0.73 5.60 -0.35
C ARG A 73 -1.20 6.28 0.93
N TYR A 74 -2.35 6.96 0.90
CA TYR A 74 -2.95 7.56 2.08
C TYR A 74 -3.31 6.49 3.11
N LEU A 75 -4.00 5.44 2.69
CA LEU A 75 -4.38 4.33 3.57
C LEU A 75 -3.16 3.58 4.12
N TYR A 76 -2.17 3.29 3.28
CA TYR A 76 -0.92 2.67 3.74
C TYR A 76 -0.22 3.48 4.84
N LYS A 77 -0.29 4.82 4.80
CA LYS A 77 0.30 5.68 5.82
C LYS A 77 -0.55 5.80 7.09
N ASN A 78 -1.87 5.79 6.96
CA ASN A 78 -2.79 6.18 8.03
C ASN A 78 -3.60 5.01 8.61
N SER A 79 -3.73 3.87 7.90
CA SER A 79 -4.43 2.68 8.37
C SER A 79 -3.42 1.60 8.80
N GLY A 80 -3.47 1.19 10.06
CA GLY A 80 -2.68 0.09 10.60
C GLY A 80 -3.02 -1.25 9.92
N VAL A 81 -4.29 -1.46 9.60
CA VAL A 81 -4.79 -2.66 8.90
C VAL A 81 -4.16 -2.80 7.52
N ILE A 82 -4.27 -1.77 6.67
CA ILE A 82 -3.72 -1.77 5.31
C ILE A 82 -2.19 -1.86 5.34
N ARG A 83 -1.55 -1.16 6.27
CA ARG A 83 -0.09 -1.24 6.43
C ARG A 83 0.36 -2.64 6.84
N GLY A 84 -0.38 -3.28 7.75
CA GLY A 84 -0.15 -4.66 8.17
C GLY A 84 -0.26 -5.62 7.00
N ALA A 85 -1.38 -5.59 6.25
CA ALA A 85 -1.61 -6.43 5.10
C ALA A 85 -0.49 -6.32 4.04
N VAL A 86 -0.10 -5.11 3.64
CA VAL A 86 1.02 -4.90 2.69
C VAL A 86 2.35 -5.43 3.22
N ARG A 87 2.60 -5.32 4.54
CA ARG A 87 3.80 -5.87 5.16
C ARG A 87 3.79 -7.40 5.14
N ASP A 88 2.66 -8.00 5.45
CA ASP A 88 2.51 -9.45 5.54
C ASP A 88 2.62 -10.09 4.16
N ILE A 89 2.12 -9.46 3.10
CA ILE A 89 2.36 -9.87 1.71
C ILE A 89 3.85 -10.08 1.45
N TRP A 90 4.70 -9.12 1.82
CA TRP A 90 6.15 -9.26 1.65
C TRP A 90 6.76 -10.31 2.58
N LEU A 91 6.35 -10.34 3.85
CA LEU A 91 6.91 -11.29 4.83
C LEU A 91 6.63 -12.74 4.45
N LEU A 92 5.46 -13.01 3.89
CA LEU A 92 5.07 -14.35 3.42
C LEU A 92 5.86 -14.80 2.20
N GLN A 93 6.13 -13.90 1.26
CA GLN A 93 6.88 -14.22 0.04
C GLN A 93 8.39 -14.34 0.28
N GLY A 94 8.93 -13.50 1.15
CA GLY A 94 10.37 -13.42 1.43
C GLY A 94 11.22 -12.98 0.23
N CYS A 95 12.52 -13.15 0.36
CA CYS A 95 13.51 -12.85 -0.68
C CYS A 95 13.80 -14.09 -1.51
N ILE A 96 13.99 -13.95 -2.84
CA ILE A 96 14.50 -15.00 -3.70
C ILE A 96 15.98 -14.74 -4.02
N MET A 97 16.75 -15.83 -4.07
CA MET A 97 18.19 -15.80 -4.34
C MET A 97 18.54 -16.69 -5.52
N PRO A 98 19.44 -16.25 -6.41
CA PRO A 98 19.80 -17.01 -7.60
C PRO A 98 20.80 -18.13 -7.29
N ILE A 99 20.60 -19.28 -7.94
CA ILE A 99 21.55 -20.38 -8.03
C ILE A 99 21.86 -20.60 -9.52
N PRO A 100 23.08 -20.27 -9.98
CA PRO A 100 23.48 -20.56 -11.35
C PRO A 100 23.42 -22.07 -11.63
N THR A 101 22.87 -22.44 -12.81
CA THR A 101 22.61 -23.85 -13.16
C THR A 101 23.34 -24.28 -14.44
N THR A 102 24.51 -23.71 -14.71
CA THR A 102 25.35 -24.14 -15.85
C THR A 102 25.99 -25.51 -15.58
N GLN A 103 26.53 -26.13 -16.61
CA GLN A 103 27.28 -27.41 -16.45
C GLN A 103 28.62 -27.22 -15.73
N ASP A 104 29.17 -26.01 -15.70
CA ASP A 104 30.44 -25.70 -15.01
C ASP A 104 30.19 -25.34 -13.54
N ARG A 105 30.32 -26.32 -12.65
CA ARG A 105 30.13 -26.15 -11.20
C ARG A 105 31.09 -25.11 -10.59
N GLU A 106 32.34 -25.05 -11.09
CA GLU A 106 33.32 -24.09 -10.57
C GLU A 106 32.93 -22.65 -10.95
N TRP A 107 32.52 -22.47 -12.22
CA TRP A 107 32.01 -21.20 -12.66
C TRP A 107 30.74 -20.79 -11.88
N ASN A 108 29.80 -21.70 -11.66
CA ASN A 108 28.59 -21.45 -10.88
C ASN A 108 28.92 -20.93 -9.49
N ARG A 109 29.90 -21.52 -8.80
CA ARG A 109 30.35 -21.06 -7.48
C ARG A 109 30.93 -19.64 -7.55
N LYS A 110 31.78 -19.34 -8.55
CA LYS A 110 32.36 -18.01 -8.76
C LYS A 110 31.31 -16.98 -9.12
N ALA A 111 30.38 -17.31 -10.02
CA ALA A 111 29.28 -16.45 -10.44
C ALA A 111 28.37 -16.07 -9.27
N ARG A 112 28.01 -17.08 -8.46
CA ARG A 112 27.22 -16.86 -7.24
C ARG A 112 27.96 -15.93 -6.26
N ALA A 113 29.23 -16.20 -5.99
CA ALA A 113 30.03 -15.37 -5.09
C ALA A 113 30.15 -13.92 -5.59
N ALA A 114 30.43 -13.71 -6.89
CA ALA A 114 30.50 -12.40 -7.50
C ALA A 114 29.18 -11.65 -7.43
N PHE A 115 28.07 -12.32 -7.74
CA PHE A 115 26.74 -11.77 -7.63
C PHE A 115 26.44 -11.34 -6.19
N LEU A 116 26.62 -12.24 -5.22
CA LEU A 116 26.36 -11.95 -3.81
C LEU A 116 27.21 -10.78 -3.28
N ALA A 117 28.48 -10.74 -3.63
CA ALA A 117 29.40 -9.64 -3.25
C ALA A 117 28.91 -8.29 -3.79
N ARG A 118 28.41 -8.27 -5.05
CA ARG A 118 27.86 -7.06 -5.66
C ARG A 118 26.59 -6.57 -4.99
N VAL A 119 25.61 -7.46 -4.80
CA VAL A 119 24.27 -7.10 -4.36
C VAL A 119 24.14 -6.96 -2.84
N ALA A 120 25.12 -7.43 -2.07
CA ALA A 120 25.18 -7.23 -0.61
C ALA A 120 25.48 -5.78 -0.24
N SER A 121 26.28 -5.08 -1.06
CA SER A 121 26.63 -3.68 -0.83
C SER A 121 25.64 -2.74 -1.51
N PRO A 122 24.80 -2.00 -0.77
CA PRO A 122 23.89 -1.02 -1.37
C PRO A 122 24.61 -0.01 -2.26
N ALA A 123 25.78 0.48 -1.85
CA ALA A 123 26.56 1.47 -2.61
C ALA A 123 27.09 0.93 -3.94
N ALA A 124 27.34 -0.39 -4.04
CA ALA A 124 27.81 -1.01 -5.26
C ALA A 124 26.67 -1.42 -6.20
N PHE A 125 25.47 -1.66 -5.66
CA PHE A 125 24.36 -2.25 -6.40
C PHE A 125 23.27 -1.25 -6.77
N ASP A 126 22.92 -0.32 -5.86
CA ASP A 126 21.84 0.65 -6.07
C ASP A 126 22.41 2.04 -6.34
N VAL A 127 21.90 2.71 -7.37
CA VAL A 127 22.34 4.08 -7.73
C VAL A 127 22.15 5.07 -6.57
N THR A 128 21.13 4.86 -5.74
CA THR A 128 20.91 5.71 -4.55
C THR A 128 21.74 5.29 -3.33
N GLY A 129 22.43 4.15 -3.43
CA GLY A 129 23.24 3.59 -2.33
C GLY A 129 22.44 3.09 -1.11
N LYS A 130 21.12 2.86 -1.26
CA LYS A 130 20.23 2.53 -0.13
C LYS A 130 19.73 1.09 -0.14
N LEU A 131 19.67 0.45 -1.30
CA LEU A 131 19.00 -0.83 -1.49
C LEU A 131 20.03 -1.95 -1.72
N SER A 132 20.06 -2.92 -0.80
CA SER A 132 20.66 -4.24 -1.03
C SER A 132 19.67 -5.13 -1.78
N TRP A 133 20.08 -6.34 -2.22
CA TRP A 133 19.22 -7.29 -2.90
C TRP A 133 17.92 -7.56 -2.17
N LYS A 134 17.99 -7.84 -0.87
CA LYS A 134 16.82 -8.13 -0.03
C LYS A 134 15.93 -6.90 0.14
N THR A 135 16.52 -5.75 0.44
CA THR A 135 15.74 -4.52 0.66
C THR A 135 15.16 -3.97 -0.64
N MET A 136 15.81 -4.22 -1.78
CA MET A 136 15.32 -3.89 -3.11
C MET A 136 14.05 -4.68 -3.45
N GLN A 137 14.07 -6.01 -3.26
CA GLN A 137 12.89 -6.84 -3.50
C GLN A 137 11.75 -6.43 -2.56
N ALA A 138 12.02 -6.23 -1.26
CA ALA A 138 11.02 -5.74 -0.31
C ALA A 138 10.43 -4.39 -0.70
N TRP A 139 11.25 -3.51 -1.27
CA TRP A 139 10.79 -2.21 -1.75
C TRP A 139 9.92 -2.36 -3.00
N ALA A 140 10.36 -3.15 -3.96
CA ALA A 140 9.65 -3.39 -5.22
C ALA A 140 8.26 -4.01 -4.94
N GLU A 141 8.19 -5.08 -4.17
CA GLU A 141 6.93 -5.73 -3.79
C GLU A 141 5.97 -4.78 -3.09
N ARG A 142 6.46 -4.04 -2.10
CA ARG A 142 5.63 -3.06 -1.40
C ARG A 142 5.12 -1.97 -2.33
N LYS A 143 5.96 -1.51 -3.30
CA LYS A 143 5.54 -0.50 -4.26
C LYS A 143 4.52 -1.03 -5.24
N THR A 144 4.70 -2.23 -5.71
CA THR A 144 3.73 -2.90 -6.58
C THR A 144 2.39 -3.10 -5.87
N SER A 145 2.41 -3.55 -4.61
CA SER A 145 1.16 -3.69 -3.84
C SER A 145 0.41 -2.37 -3.65
N ILE A 146 1.13 -1.25 -3.51
CA ILE A 146 0.50 0.06 -3.25
C ILE A 146 0.17 0.81 -4.55
N ASP A 147 1.14 0.86 -5.47
CA ASP A 147 1.10 1.72 -6.65
C ASP A 147 0.69 0.96 -7.92
N GLY A 148 0.70 -0.38 -7.91
CA GLY A 148 0.44 -1.28 -9.03
C GLY A 148 1.71 -1.73 -9.76
N ASP A 149 2.68 -0.85 -9.93
CA ASP A 149 3.94 -1.14 -10.60
C ASP A 149 5.10 -0.26 -10.09
N CYS A 150 6.31 -0.57 -10.57
CA CYS A 150 7.48 0.29 -10.43
C CYS A 150 8.48 0.01 -11.57
N LEU A 151 9.35 0.98 -11.87
CA LEU A 151 10.34 0.88 -12.94
C LEU A 151 11.73 0.66 -12.37
N CYS A 152 12.41 -0.39 -12.82
CA CYS A 152 13.82 -0.62 -12.60
C CYS A 152 14.60 -0.24 -13.84
N VAL A 153 15.56 0.65 -13.73
CA VAL A 153 16.50 1.00 -14.80
C VAL A 153 17.83 0.31 -14.53
N LEU A 154 18.31 -0.44 -15.50
CA LEU A 154 19.60 -1.11 -15.47
C LEU A 154 20.70 -0.10 -15.77
N ALA A 155 21.60 0.08 -14.82
CA ALA A 155 22.67 1.08 -14.89
C ALA A 155 24.05 0.42 -14.79
N ARG A 156 25.08 1.13 -15.20
CA ARG A 156 26.48 0.74 -15.04
C ARG A 156 27.16 1.65 -14.03
N GLY A 157 27.81 1.06 -13.05
CA GLY A 157 28.60 1.79 -12.06
C GLY A 157 29.91 2.34 -12.64
N LEU A 158 30.50 3.28 -11.92
CA LEU A 158 31.82 3.84 -12.31
C LEU A 158 32.92 2.79 -12.29
N ASP A 159 32.77 1.75 -11.49
CA ASP A 159 33.65 0.58 -11.43
C ASP A 159 33.38 -0.44 -12.54
N GLY A 160 32.49 -0.12 -13.47
CA GLY A 160 32.06 -0.96 -14.57
C GLY A 160 31.07 -2.07 -14.21
N GLY A 161 30.69 -2.21 -12.94
CA GLY A 161 29.77 -3.26 -12.51
C GLY A 161 28.30 -2.92 -12.66
N GLY A 162 27.44 -3.92 -12.54
CA GLY A 162 26.00 -3.76 -12.68
C GLY A 162 25.37 -3.05 -11.48
N MET A 163 24.58 -2.02 -11.77
CA MET A 163 23.76 -1.28 -10.81
C MET A 163 22.31 -1.24 -11.25
N VAL A 164 21.41 -0.91 -10.35
CA VAL A 164 19.99 -0.69 -10.61
C VAL A 164 19.54 0.66 -10.05
N ALA A 165 18.60 1.30 -10.74
CA ALA A 165 17.91 2.48 -10.22
C ALA A 165 16.41 2.24 -10.23
N TRP A 166 15.75 2.41 -9.09
CA TRP A 166 14.34 2.12 -8.92
C TRP A 166 13.50 3.40 -8.82
N TYR A 167 12.41 3.42 -9.56
CA TYR A 167 11.47 4.53 -9.61
C TYR A 167 10.05 4.03 -9.33
N SER A 168 9.31 4.79 -8.52
CA SER A 168 7.91 4.49 -8.21
C SER A 168 6.99 4.88 -9.37
N ALA A 169 5.84 4.23 -9.48
CA ALA A 169 4.84 4.40 -10.54
C ALA A 169 4.53 5.85 -10.97
N PRO A 170 4.35 6.83 -10.06
CA PRO A 170 4.08 8.23 -10.45
C PRO A 170 5.19 8.91 -11.23
N LYS A 171 6.39 8.32 -11.26
CA LYS A 171 7.50 8.84 -12.08
C LYS A 171 7.46 8.35 -13.52
N ILE A 172 6.61 7.38 -13.83
CA ILE A 172 6.42 6.87 -15.18
C ILE A 172 5.32 7.71 -15.83
N VAL A 173 5.70 8.57 -16.74
CA VAL A 173 4.81 9.57 -17.37
C VAL A 173 5.01 9.62 -18.86
N THR A 174 3.96 9.90 -19.60
CA THR A 174 4.09 10.17 -21.04
C THR A 174 4.88 11.47 -21.25
N PRO A 175 5.92 11.49 -22.10
CA PRO A 175 6.69 12.69 -22.35
C PRO A 175 5.80 13.82 -22.88
N PRO A 176 6.03 15.08 -22.46
CA PRO A 176 5.25 16.21 -22.92
C PRO A 176 5.23 16.33 -24.44
N GLY A 177 4.06 16.56 -25.01
CA GLY A 177 3.85 16.71 -26.45
C GLY A 177 3.71 15.41 -27.23
N LEU A 178 3.79 14.25 -26.57
CA LEU A 178 3.56 12.93 -27.15
C LEU A 178 2.26 12.32 -26.58
N GLY A 179 1.61 11.46 -27.37
CA GLY A 179 0.33 10.87 -27.00
C GLY A 179 0.09 9.49 -27.60
N LYS A 180 -1.17 9.06 -27.55
CA LYS A 180 -1.59 7.76 -28.10
C LYS A 180 -1.27 7.65 -29.60
N GLU A 181 -1.33 8.75 -30.35
CA GLU A 181 -1.01 8.80 -31.79
C GLU A 181 0.46 8.45 -32.04
N ASP A 182 1.36 8.77 -31.09
CA ASP A 182 2.79 8.45 -31.16
C ASP A 182 3.11 7.06 -30.58
N GLY A 183 2.11 6.28 -30.22
CA GLY A 183 2.22 4.97 -29.57
C GLY A 183 2.52 5.04 -28.09
N TRP A 184 2.30 6.20 -27.41
CA TRP A 184 2.47 6.35 -25.98
C TRP A 184 1.13 6.16 -25.25
N ASN A 185 1.13 5.28 -24.27
CA ASN A 185 0.01 5.12 -23.35
C ASN A 185 0.56 5.02 -21.92
N GLN A 186 0.08 5.88 -21.03
CA GLN A 186 0.41 5.88 -19.58
C GLN A 186 1.93 5.79 -19.29
N GLY A 187 2.74 6.51 -20.06
CA GLY A 187 4.21 6.55 -19.90
C GLY A 187 4.96 5.39 -20.56
N ILE A 188 4.28 4.54 -21.32
CA ILE A 188 4.85 3.42 -22.03
C ILE A 188 4.67 3.62 -23.54
N LYS A 189 5.75 3.51 -24.29
CA LYS A 189 5.69 3.43 -25.74
C LYS A 189 5.67 1.98 -26.18
N THR A 190 4.67 1.60 -26.97
CA THR A 190 4.54 0.26 -27.53
C THR A 190 4.72 0.25 -29.04
N ASN A 191 5.11 -0.90 -29.59
CA ASN A 191 5.10 -1.13 -31.04
C ASN A 191 3.71 -1.61 -31.49
N ALA A 192 3.56 -1.90 -32.79
CA ALA A 192 2.30 -2.37 -33.39
C ALA A 192 1.78 -3.70 -32.81
N GLN A 193 2.65 -4.48 -32.15
CA GLN A 193 2.30 -5.75 -31.48
C GLN A 193 2.04 -5.58 -29.97
N GLY A 194 1.94 -4.34 -29.46
CA GLY A 194 1.76 -4.05 -28.05
C GLY A 194 3.02 -4.20 -27.18
N ARG A 195 4.18 -4.56 -27.77
CA ARG A 195 5.40 -4.77 -26.99
C ARG A 195 6.01 -3.43 -26.56
N PRO A 196 6.39 -3.24 -25.29
CA PRO A 196 7.07 -2.04 -24.81
C PRO A 196 8.40 -1.82 -25.54
N VAL A 197 8.61 -0.60 -26.06
CA VAL A 197 9.81 -0.14 -26.74
C VAL A 197 10.59 0.86 -25.88
N ALA A 198 9.87 1.73 -25.16
CA ALA A 198 10.47 2.73 -24.29
C ALA A 198 9.53 3.10 -23.14
N TYR A 199 10.12 3.67 -22.10
CA TYR A 199 9.42 4.20 -20.93
C TYR A 199 9.76 5.68 -20.76
N GLY A 200 8.77 6.49 -20.44
CA GLY A 200 8.95 7.89 -20.08
C GLY A 200 9.15 8.01 -18.56
N LEU A 201 10.27 8.59 -18.16
CA LEU A 201 10.62 8.80 -16.76
C LEU A 201 10.71 10.28 -16.42
N GLU A 202 9.89 10.77 -15.50
CA GLU A 202 10.00 12.12 -14.98
C GLU A 202 11.23 12.26 -14.07
N THR A 203 12.20 13.05 -14.52
CA THR A 203 13.42 13.35 -13.75
C THR A 203 13.30 14.62 -12.92
N ALA A 204 12.56 15.60 -13.42
CA ALA A 204 12.21 16.83 -12.73
C ALA A 204 10.80 17.28 -13.21
N PRO A 205 10.12 18.18 -12.51
CA PRO A 205 8.83 18.70 -12.95
C PRO A 205 8.89 19.22 -14.41
N GLY A 206 8.07 18.60 -15.28
CA GLY A 206 8.02 18.92 -16.71
C GLY A 206 9.20 18.42 -17.54
N ARG A 207 10.16 17.70 -16.97
CA ARG A 207 11.28 17.06 -17.70
C ARG A 207 11.12 15.56 -17.69
N CYS A 208 10.97 14.97 -18.86
CA CYS A 208 10.87 13.53 -19.05
C CYS A 208 12.08 13.01 -19.82
N MET A 209 12.67 11.92 -19.35
CA MET A 209 13.69 11.16 -20.04
C MET A 209 13.07 9.91 -20.64
N ILE A 210 13.40 9.61 -21.89
CA ILE A 210 12.93 8.39 -22.57
C ILE A 210 13.99 7.31 -22.36
N ILE A 211 13.58 6.19 -21.76
CA ILE A 211 14.44 5.05 -21.46
C ILE A 211 14.05 3.88 -22.35
N PRO A 212 14.99 3.31 -23.14
CA PRO A 212 14.71 2.13 -23.93
C PRO A 212 14.26 0.95 -23.07
N ALA A 213 13.28 0.17 -23.53
CA ALA A 213 12.78 -0.99 -22.79
C ALA A 213 13.85 -2.09 -22.59
N ALA A 214 14.90 -2.12 -23.44
CA ALA A 214 16.05 -3.01 -23.25
C ALA A 214 16.83 -2.70 -21.97
N SER A 215 16.88 -1.43 -21.55
CA SER A 215 17.59 -0.96 -20.37
C SER A 215 16.69 -0.75 -19.15
N ALA A 216 15.42 -1.14 -19.22
CA ALA A 216 14.50 -0.97 -18.11
C ALA A 216 13.56 -2.18 -17.95
N ILE A 217 13.06 -2.35 -16.74
CA ILE A 217 12.14 -3.44 -16.35
C ILE A 217 10.95 -2.76 -15.70
N LEU A 218 9.77 -2.86 -16.31
CA LEU A 218 8.54 -2.52 -15.62
C LEU A 218 8.15 -3.71 -14.74
N TYR A 219 8.27 -3.52 -13.45
CA TYR A 219 7.92 -4.53 -12.47
C TYR A 219 6.45 -4.39 -12.10
N GLN A 220 5.65 -5.35 -12.47
CA GLN A 220 4.22 -5.45 -12.19
C GLN A 220 3.87 -6.88 -11.80
N ARG A 221 2.76 -7.08 -11.11
CA ARG A 221 2.45 -8.38 -10.54
C ARG A 221 1.72 -9.29 -11.52
N ASP A 222 0.61 -8.83 -12.03
CA ASP A 222 -0.25 -9.55 -12.94
C ASP A 222 -0.20 -8.86 -14.32
N PRO A 223 0.80 -9.20 -15.15
CA PRO A 223 0.96 -8.56 -16.44
C PRO A 223 -0.15 -8.99 -17.40
N ASP A 224 -1.02 -8.05 -17.75
CA ASP A 224 -2.02 -8.22 -18.79
C ASP A 224 -1.47 -7.66 -20.11
N PRO A 225 -1.54 -8.43 -21.22
CA PRO A 225 -1.11 -7.95 -22.54
C PRO A 225 -1.91 -6.74 -23.05
N ALA A 226 -3.17 -6.59 -22.64
CA ALA A 226 -4.04 -5.50 -23.04
C ALA A 226 -3.82 -4.23 -22.21
N VAL A 227 -3.43 -4.36 -20.93
CA VAL A 227 -3.27 -3.26 -20.00
C VAL A 227 -1.81 -2.83 -19.90
N PRO A 228 -1.47 -1.55 -20.19
CA PRO A 228 -0.07 -1.12 -20.21
C PRO A 228 0.59 -1.07 -18.83
N ARG A 229 -0.19 -0.88 -17.76
CA ARG A 229 0.31 -0.66 -16.41
C ARG A 229 -0.30 -1.63 -15.40
N GLY A 230 0.47 -1.99 -14.38
CA GLY A 230 -0.03 -2.81 -13.28
C GLY A 230 -1.06 -2.09 -12.40
N GLU A 231 -1.91 -2.84 -11.72
CA GLU A 231 -2.90 -2.36 -10.77
C GLU A 231 -2.48 -2.59 -9.33
N SER A 232 -2.95 -1.70 -8.44
CA SER A 232 -2.68 -1.81 -7.00
C SER A 232 -3.43 -3.00 -6.41
N ASP A 233 -2.77 -3.84 -5.60
CA ASP A 233 -3.44 -4.90 -4.83
C ASP A 233 -4.50 -4.31 -3.87
N LEU A 234 -4.37 -3.02 -3.54
CA LEU A 234 -5.27 -2.35 -2.62
C LEU A 234 -6.53 -1.79 -3.28
N ILE A 235 -6.70 -1.93 -4.59
CA ILE A 235 -7.82 -1.34 -5.33
C ILE A 235 -9.18 -1.70 -4.70
N HIS A 236 -9.36 -2.96 -4.34
CA HIS A 236 -10.59 -3.45 -3.70
C HIS A 236 -10.64 -3.12 -2.21
N ALA A 237 -9.49 -2.88 -1.57
CA ALA A 237 -9.38 -2.57 -0.16
C ALA A 237 -9.58 -1.08 0.17
N ILE A 238 -9.49 -0.19 -0.82
CA ILE A 238 -9.52 1.27 -0.60
C ILE A 238 -10.80 1.69 0.09
N ARG A 239 -11.96 1.31 -0.45
CA ARG A 239 -13.26 1.69 0.09
C ARG A 239 -13.46 1.16 1.50
N HIS A 240 -13.26 -0.13 1.70
CA HIS A 240 -13.42 -0.78 3.00
C HIS A 240 -12.44 -0.22 4.05
N GLY A 241 -11.24 0.14 3.63
CA GLY A 241 -10.25 0.78 4.49
C GLY A 241 -10.67 2.19 4.95
N VAL A 242 -11.35 2.96 4.09
CA VAL A 242 -11.94 4.27 4.44
C VAL A 242 -13.11 4.07 5.39
N ASP A 243 -14.05 3.16 5.06
CA ASP A 243 -15.22 2.88 5.87
C ASP A 243 -14.83 2.44 7.30
N ILE A 244 -13.84 1.56 7.45
CA ILE A 244 -13.31 1.15 8.75
C ILE A 244 -12.76 2.37 9.52
N ALA A 245 -12.00 3.24 8.87
CA ALA A 245 -11.44 4.42 9.52
C ALA A 245 -12.54 5.39 10.00
N GLU A 246 -13.59 5.58 9.21
CA GLU A 246 -14.75 6.41 9.57
C GLU A 246 -15.55 5.79 10.72
N ILE A 247 -15.88 4.50 10.66
CA ILE A 247 -16.60 3.78 11.72
C ILE A 247 -15.83 3.87 13.04
N HIS A 248 -14.51 3.65 13.01
CA HIS A 248 -13.65 3.83 14.17
C HIS A 248 -13.66 5.27 14.69
N GLY A 249 -13.66 6.25 13.79
CA GLY A 249 -13.77 7.68 14.11
C GLY A 249 -15.06 7.99 14.87
N PHE A 250 -16.20 7.60 14.32
CA PHE A 250 -17.52 7.79 14.94
C PHE A 250 -17.66 7.02 16.25
N THR A 251 -17.18 5.77 16.31
CA THR A 251 -17.22 4.97 17.54
C THR A 251 -16.38 5.63 18.64
N LYS A 252 -15.17 6.08 18.34
CA LYS A 252 -14.32 6.82 19.28
C LYS A 252 -14.97 8.11 19.75
N ALA A 253 -15.59 8.87 18.85
CA ALA A 253 -16.29 10.10 19.19
C ALA A 253 -17.49 9.81 20.11
N SER A 254 -18.28 8.78 19.81
CA SER A 254 -19.41 8.36 20.63
C SER A 254 -18.96 7.91 22.03
N VAL A 255 -17.91 7.09 22.13
CA VAL A 255 -17.35 6.64 23.43
C VAL A 255 -16.84 7.85 24.22
N LYS A 256 -16.13 8.79 23.57
CA LYS A 256 -15.68 10.02 24.24
C LYS A 256 -16.84 10.87 24.73
N LEU A 257 -17.90 11.00 23.91
CA LEU A 257 -19.10 11.75 24.28
C LEU A 257 -19.82 11.07 25.47
N SER A 258 -20.00 9.75 25.43
CA SER A 258 -20.61 8.97 26.52
C SER A 258 -19.81 9.08 27.83
N ALA A 259 -18.47 9.10 27.73
CA ALA A 259 -17.61 9.30 28.89
C ALA A 259 -17.61 10.76 29.40
N ALA A 260 -17.96 11.73 28.55
CA ALA A 260 -17.98 13.14 28.91
C ALA A 260 -19.34 13.61 29.51
N VAL A 261 -20.42 12.88 29.24
CA VAL A 261 -21.74 13.20 29.78
C VAL A 261 -21.81 12.65 31.22
N GLY A 262 -21.48 13.51 32.19
CA GLY A 262 -21.47 13.12 33.61
C GLY A 262 -22.81 13.28 34.33
N PHE A 263 -23.52 14.40 34.14
CA PHE A 263 -24.72 14.70 34.89
C PHE A 263 -25.68 15.57 34.12
N VAL A 264 -26.98 15.25 34.22
CA VAL A 264 -28.08 16.10 33.75
C VAL A 264 -28.85 16.54 34.97
N GLU A 265 -28.93 17.84 35.22
CA GLU A 265 -29.74 18.41 36.27
C GLU A 265 -31.12 18.78 35.73
N THR A 266 -32.16 18.14 36.20
CA THR A 266 -33.56 18.48 35.95
C THR A 266 -34.14 19.11 37.21
N LYS A 267 -34.65 20.34 37.09
CA LYS A 267 -35.39 21.00 38.18
C LYS A 267 -36.88 20.93 37.90
N PRO A 268 -37.65 20.25 38.71
CA PRO A 268 -39.10 20.22 38.56
C PRO A 268 -39.74 21.57 38.91
N ASP A 269 -39.17 22.35 39.86
CA ASP A 269 -39.61 23.69 40.24
C ASP A 269 -38.49 24.72 40.29
N ALA A 270 -38.68 25.85 39.64
CA ALA A 270 -37.63 26.86 39.38
C ALA A 270 -37.17 27.63 40.64
N ASP A 271 -37.85 27.56 41.79
CA ASP A 271 -37.68 28.57 42.83
C ASP A 271 -37.00 28.15 44.15
N LYS A 272 -36.58 26.88 44.34
CA LYS A 272 -36.20 26.47 45.72
C LYS A 272 -34.88 25.77 45.96
N ALA A 273 -34.02 25.54 45.02
CA ALA A 273 -32.68 24.95 45.32
C ALA A 273 -31.56 25.48 44.44
N PRO A 274 -30.37 25.79 45.00
CA PRO A 274 -29.19 26.10 44.19
C PRO A 274 -28.81 24.85 43.36
N GLY A 275 -28.58 25.04 42.06
CA GLY A 275 -28.20 23.96 41.15
C GLY A 275 -26.92 23.26 41.57
N MET A 276 -26.79 21.99 41.26
CA MET A 276 -25.64 21.14 41.59
C MET A 276 -24.29 21.73 41.09
N ALA A 277 -24.31 22.49 40.00
CA ALA A 277 -23.15 23.23 39.49
C ALA A 277 -22.57 24.25 40.48
N VAL A 278 -23.44 24.84 41.34
CA VAL A 278 -23.00 25.75 42.39
C VAL A 278 -22.40 24.99 43.57
N ALA A 279 -22.95 23.79 43.86
CA ALA A 279 -22.49 22.94 44.96
C ALA A 279 -21.11 22.29 44.68
N ILE A 280 -20.74 22.07 43.39
CA ILE A 280 -19.46 21.48 42.99
C ILE A 280 -18.32 22.54 42.89
N GLY A 281 -18.61 23.83 43.18
CA GLY A 281 -17.58 24.88 43.18
C GLY A 281 -17.00 25.19 41.79
N ALA A 282 -17.78 25.03 40.73
CA ALA A 282 -17.39 25.42 39.39
C ALA A 282 -17.08 26.93 39.37
N LYS A 283 -15.80 27.30 39.17
CA LYS A 283 -15.38 28.67 39.02
C LYS A 283 -16.13 29.33 37.86
N LYS A 284 -16.97 30.26 38.16
CA LYS A 284 -17.57 31.19 37.19
C LYS A 284 -16.40 31.87 36.43
N LYS A 285 -16.35 31.75 35.12
CA LYS A 285 -15.47 32.61 34.33
C LYS A 285 -15.89 34.03 34.60
N SER A 286 -15.09 34.77 35.35
CA SER A 286 -15.28 36.18 35.62
C SER A 286 -15.12 36.93 34.30
N GLY A 287 -16.20 37.49 33.81
CA GLY A 287 -16.12 38.40 32.67
C GLY A 287 -17.39 38.51 31.83
N CYS A 288 -18.59 38.46 32.42
CA CYS A 288 -19.81 39.08 31.90
C CYS A 288 -20.93 38.89 32.95
N GLU A 289 -21.21 39.91 33.68
CA GLU A 289 -22.45 40.05 34.43
C GLU A 289 -23.59 40.40 33.45
N GLU A 290 -24.08 39.42 32.71
CA GLU A 290 -25.44 39.47 32.16
C GLU A 290 -26.26 38.50 32.98
N LYS A 291 -27.14 39.05 33.82
CA LYS A 291 -28.29 38.31 34.34
C LYS A 291 -29.04 37.74 33.14
N PRO A 292 -29.30 36.43 33.10
CA PRO A 292 -30.11 35.88 32.02
C PRO A 292 -31.50 36.52 32.09
N GLU A 293 -31.86 37.36 31.15
CA GLU A 293 -33.15 38.01 31.00
C GLU A 293 -34.31 37.01 30.76
N ASN A 294 -34.01 35.70 30.64
CA ASN A 294 -35.03 34.72 30.35
C ASN A 294 -34.77 33.43 31.15
N PRO A 295 -35.61 33.08 32.16
CA PRO A 295 -35.46 31.88 32.95
C PRO A 295 -35.65 30.55 32.17
N ALA A 296 -35.92 30.64 30.88
CA ALA A 296 -36.20 29.51 30.01
C ALA A 296 -34.96 29.02 29.20
N GLN A 297 -33.75 29.56 29.44
CA GLN A 297 -32.56 29.14 28.69
C GLN A 297 -31.81 28.00 29.44
N SER A 298 -31.51 26.94 28.68
CA SER A 298 -30.60 25.91 29.14
C SER A 298 -29.15 26.39 28.96
N PHE A 299 -28.28 26.10 29.93
CA PHE A 299 -26.84 26.43 29.84
C PHE A 299 -25.96 25.22 30.10
N GLU A 300 -24.79 25.23 29.55
CA GLU A 300 -23.82 24.15 29.65
C GLU A 300 -22.61 24.62 30.46
N ILE A 301 -22.17 23.82 31.41
CA ILE A 301 -20.96 24.05 32.20
C ILE A 301 -19.95 22.96 31.87
N VAL A 302 -18.79 23.35 31.41
CA VAL A 302 -17.68 22.42 31.17
C VAL A 302 -16.79 22.40 32.41
N THR A 303 -16.69 21.26 33.08
CA THR A 303 -15.81 21.06 34.23
C THR A 303 -14.37 20.81 33.76
N GLY A 304 -13.38 21.15 34.60
CA GLY A 304 -11.94 21.04 34.27
C GLY A 304 -11.45 19.63 33.91
N GLY A 305 -12.26 18.60 34.13
CA GLY A 305 -11.99 17.20 33.73
C GLY A 305 -12.66 16.78 32.41
N GLY A 306 -13.25 17.73 31.66
CA GLY A 306 -13.92 17.42 30.39
C GLY A 306 -15.34 16.87 30.51
N ALA A 307 -15.85 16.67 31.74
CA ALA A 307 -17.23 16.33 31.96
C ALA A 307 -18.14 17.54 31.71
N ARG A 308 -19.26 17.32 31.04
CA ARG A 308 -20.23 18.37 30.72
C ARG A 308 -21.44 18.22 31.64
N VAL A 309 -21.81 19.28 32.33
CA VAL A 309 -23.07 19.36 33.10
C VAL A 309 -24.04 20.23 32.30
N VAL A 310 -25.15 19.65 31.92
CA VAL A 310 -26.21 20.36 31.17
C VAL A 310 -27.36 20.65 32.15
N SER A 311 -27.61 21.93 32.40
CA SER A 311 -28.79 22.37 33.17
C SER A 311 -29.92 22.67 32.18
N LEU A 312 -31.05 22.01 32.37
CA LEU A 312 -32.21 22.17 31.50
C LEU A 312 -33.24 23.11 32.13
N ALA A 313 -33.87 23.90 31.28
CA ALA A 313 -35.03 24.74 31.71
C ALA A 313 -36.19 23.84 32.17
N PRO A 314 -37.07 24.33 33.08
CA PRO A 314 -38.22 23.59 33.55
C PRO A 314 -39.11 23.09 32.40
N GLY A 315 -39.51 21.82 32.46
CA GLY A 315 -40.36 21.16 31.44
C GLY A 315 -39.62 20.63 30.20
N ARG A 316 -38.29 20.70 30.15
CA ARG A 316 -37.49 20.05 29.12
C ARG A 316 -36.83 18.77 29.69
N ASP A 317 -36.92 17.69 28.94
CA ASP A 317 -36.26 16.42 29.24
C ASP A 317 -35.21 16.13 28.16
N LEU A 318 -34.03 15.70 28.57
CA LEU A 318 -32.96 15.24 27.69
C LEU A 318 -32.93 13.72 27.69
N LYS A 319 -33.59 13.11 26.73
CA LYS A 319 -33.45 11.66 26.55
C LYS A 319 -32.05 11.37 26.01
N ALA A 320 -31.18 10.88 26.86
CA ALA A 320 -29.95 10.28 26.40
C ALA A 320 -30.30 9.03 25.56
N ILE A 321 -29.96 9.04 24.27
CA ILE A 321 -30.01 7.83 23.47
C ILE A 321 -28.87 6.96 23.98
N TYR A 322 -29.19 6.09 24.98
CA TYR A 322 -28.26 5.06 25.43
C TYR A 322 -28.19 3.98 24.35
N ASP A 323 -27.27 4.16 23.42
CA ASP A 323 -26.85 3.10 22.50
C ASP A 323 -25.64 2.41 23.14
N GLN A 324 -25.72 1.10 23.37
CA GLN A 324 -24.58 0.32 23.86
C GLN A 324 -23.49 0.31 22.76
N ARG A 325 -22.60 1.28 22.80
CA ARG A 325 -21.49 1.38 21.84
C ARG A 325 -20.15 1.08 22.54
N PRO A 326 -19.30 0.26 21.91
CA PRO A 326 -19.49 -0.40 20.60
C PRO A 326 -20.51 -1.55 20.69
N SER A 327 -21.50 -1.55 19.79
CA SER A 327 -22.45 -2.66 19.73
C SER A 327 -21.79 -3.90 19.14
N PRO A 328 -22.20 -5.13 19.52
CA PRO A 328 -21.71 -6.37 18.91
C PRO A 328 -21.87 -6.39 17.38
N ASN A 329 -22.93 -5.77 16.86
CA ASN A 329 -23.20 -5.68 15.42
C ASN A 329 -22.14 -4.86 14.68
N VAL A 330 -21.65 -3.76 15.27
CA VAL A 330 -20.56 -2.97 14.68
C VAL A 330 -19.28 -3.78 14.65
N ALA A 331 -18.99 -4.56 15.69
CA ALA A 331 -17.81 -5.42 15.71
C ALA A 331 -17.88 -6.54 14.65
N ALA A 332 -19.06 -7.15 14.45
CA ALA A 332 -19.28 -8.12 13.38
C ALA A 332 -19.11 -7.49 12.00
N PHE A 333 -19.70 -6.33 11.76
CA PHE A 333 -19.59 -5.62 10.49
C PHE A 333 -18.14 -5.21 10.17
N ILE A 334 -17.36 -4.78 11.15
CA ILE A 334 -15.93 -4.51 10.95
C ILE A 334 -15.18 -5.78 10.55
N LYS A 335 -15.52 -6.95 11.11
CA LYS A 335 -14.93 -8.24 10.70
C LYS A 335 -15.24 -8.57 9.24
N ASP A 336 -16.44 -8.30 8.77
CA ASP A 336 -16.83 -8.50 7.38
C ASP A 336 -16.01 -7.58 6.45
N LEU A 337 -15.86 -6.30 6.81
CA LEU A 337 -15.01 -5.37 6.05
C LEU A 337 -13.54 -5.78 6.03
N LEU A 338 -13.03 -6.33 7.13
CA LEU A 338 -11.66 -6.88 7.19
C LEU A 338 -11.52 -8.10 6.29
N ALA A 339 -12.55 -8.98 6.24
CA ALA A 339 -12.55 -10.12 5.35
C ALA A 339 -12.53 -9.69 3.87
N GLU A 340 -13.31 -8.69 3.49
CA GLU A 340 -13.29 -8.11 2.14
C GLU A 340 -11.92 -7.54 1.77
N ILE A 341 -11.27 -6.83 2.70
CA ILE A 341 -9.88 -6.36 2.50
C ILE A 341 -8.93 -7.53 2.25
N ALA A 342 -9.03 -8.61 3.04
CA ALA A 342 -8.17 -9.77 2.91
C ALA A 342 -8.37 -10.48 1.56
N TYR A 343 -9.61 -10.70 1.16
CA TYR A 343 -9.93 -11.28 -0.15
C TYR A 343 -9.48 -10.39 -1.29
N GLY A 344 -9.64 -9.07 -1.16
CA GLY A 344 -9.18 -8.09 -2.15
C GLY A 344 -7.67 -8.12 -2.40
N VAL A 345 -6.86 -8.44 -1.39
CA VAL A 345 -5.41 -8.63 -1.55
C VAL A 345 -5.01 -10.08 -1.87
N GLY A 346 -5.99 -10.97 -2.02
CA GLY A 346 -5.79 -12.37 -2.38
C GLY A 346 -5.39 -13.30 -1.23
N LEU A 347 -5.55 -12.86 0.02
CA LEU A 347 -5.22 -13.65 1.21
C LEU A 347 -6.49 -14.04 1.99
N ALA A 348 -6.41 -15.16 2.70
CA ALA A 348 -7.48 -15.56 3.60
C ALA A 348 -7.52 -14.63 4.83
N PRO A 349 -8.72 -14.21 5.30
CA PRO A 349 -8.85 -13.32 6.48
C PRO A 349 -8.17 -13.89 7.73
N GLU A 350 -8.19 -15.20 7.90
CA GLU A 350 -7.57 -15.90 9.02
C GLU A 350 -6.03 -15.75 9.02
N VAL A 351 -5.42 -15.64 7.85
CA VAL A 351 -3.96 -15.41 7.71
C VAL A 351 -3.58 -14.00 8.14
N LEU A 352 -4.44 -13.01 7.80
CA LEU A 352 -4.14 -11.60 8.05
C LEU A 352 -4.62 -11.11 9.42
N PHE A 353 -5.79 -11.59 9.89
CA PHE A 353 -6.49 -10.92 10.98
C PHE A 353 -6.91 -11.83 12.15
N ASP A 354 -7.05 -13.14 11.95
CA ASP A 354 -7.57 -14.02 13.01
C ASP A 354 -7.01 -15.45 12.96
N ILE A 355 -5.72 -15.58 13.23
CA ILE A 355 -5.04 -16.89 13.27
C ILE A 355 -5.66 -17.85 14.31
N ASN A 356 -6.30 -17.32 15.36
CA ASN A 356 -6.88 -18.12 16.43
C ASN A 356 -8.16 -18.84 16.03
N ALA A 357 -8.83 -18.43 14.95
CA ALA A 357 -10.05 -19.07 14.43
C ALA A 357 -9.79 -20.42 13.74
N LEU A 358 -8.51 -20.81 13.56
CA LEU A 358 -8.11 -21.97 12.77
C LEU A 358 -8.02 -23.24 13.61
N GLY A 359 -8.90 -24.21 13.36
CA GLY A 359 -8.67 -25.60 13.75
C GLY A 359 -7.51 -26.23 12.95
N SER A 360 -6.83 -27.21 13.53
CA SER A 360 -5.60 -27.81 12.93
C SER A 360 -5.78 -28.34 11.50
N ALA A 361 -6.93 -28.89 11.14
CA ALA A 361 -7.23 -29.38 9.80
C ALA A 361 -7.45 -28.22 8.80
N ALA A 362 -8.21 -27.20 9.19
CA ALA A 362 -8.44 -26.01 8.40
C ALA A 362 -7.14 -25.22 8.16
N ALA A 363 -6.29 -25.12 9.19
CA ALA A 363 -4.99 -24.46 9.09
C ALA A 363 -4.09 -25.08 7.99
N ARG A 364 -4.07 -26.44 7.87
CA ARG A 364 -3.30 -27.11 6.81
C ARG A 364 -3.81 -26.77 5.40
N LEU A 365 -5.14 -26.73 5.23
CA LEU A 365 -5.73 -26.36 3.93
C LEU A 365 -5.42 -24.93 3.55
N ILE A 366 -5.52 -24.00 4.51
CA ILE A 366 -5.23 -22.58 4.31
C ILE A 366 -3.74 -22.39 4.00
N LEU A 367 -2.84 -23.07 4.71
CA LEU A 367 -1.40 -23.02 4.43
C LEU A 367 -1.07 -23.59 3.04
N ALA A 368 -1.75 -24.66 2.61
CA ALA A 368 -1.57 -25.20 1.27
C ALA A 368 -2.04 -24.21 0.17
N LYS A 369 -3.14 -23.50 0.39
CA LYS A 369 -3.61 -22.43 -0.50
C LYS A 369 -2.63 -21.27 -0.50
N LEU A 370 -2.19 -20.84 0.69
CA LEU A 370 -1.22 -19.77 0.87
C LEU A 370 0.11 -20.08 0.15
N LYS A 371 0.59 -21.34 0.23
CA LYS A 371 1.80 -21.77 -0.48
C LYS A 371 1.66 -21.56 -1.98
N ARG A 372 0.55 -21.98 -2.59
CA ARG A 372 0.30 -21.77 -4.04
C ARG A 372 0.31 -20.30 -4.41
N TRP A 373 -0.33 -19.45 -3.60
CA TRP A 373 -0.33 -18.01 -3.80
C TRP A 373 1.08 -17.41 -3.69
N ILE A 374 1.91 -17.89 -2.74
CA ILE A 374 3.31 -17.49 -2.60
C ILE A 374 4.13 -17.93 -3.83
N ASP A 375 3.94 -19.16 -4.28
CA ASP A 375 4.70 -19.72 -5.41
C ASP A 375 4.37 -18.95 -6.70
N GLU A 376 3.10 -18.67 -7.00
CA GLU A 376 2.67 -17.86 -8.13
C GLU A 376 3.35 -16.49 -8.15
N ARG A 377 3.41 -15.81 -7.00
CA ARG A 377 4.07 -14.51 -6.88
C ARG A 377 5.59 -14.58 -7.01
N LYS A 378 6.19 -15.67 -6.55
CA LYS A 378 7.63 -15.92 -6.75
C LYS A 378 7.94 -16.14 -8.23
N ASP A 379 7.14 -16.94 -8.94
CA ASP A 379 7.32 -17.22 -10.35
C ASP A 379 7.29 -15.93 -11.18
N THR A 380 6.30 -15.07 -10.94
CA THR A 380 6.23 -13.75 -11.58
C THR A 380 7.48 -12.91 -11.28
N ARG A 381 7.95 -12.91 -10.04
CA ARG A 381 9.15 -12.17 -9.62
C ARG A 381 10.41 -12.68 -10.30
N GLU A 382 10.56 -13.99 -10.45
CA GLU A 382 11.72 -14.62 -11.09
C GLU A 382 11.97 -14.08 -12.49
N VAL A 383 10.90 -13.86 -13.27
CA VAL A 383 10.99 -13.31 -14.63
C VAL A 383 11.73 -11.95 -14.64
N TYR A 384 11.42 -11.08 -13.68
CA TYR A 384 12.05 -9.77 -13.58
C TYR A 384 13.46 -9.84 -13.00
N MET A 385 13.66 -10.68 -11.99
CA MET A 385 14.95 -10.86 -11.33
C MET A 385 15.98 -11.51 -12.26
N ASN A 386 15.56 -12.35 -13.20
CA ASN A 386 16.40 -12.91 -14.25
C ASN A 386 17.11 -11.80 -15.05
N ARG A 387 16.42 -10.72 -15.39
CA ARG A 387 17.02 -9.60 -16.15
C ARG A 387 18.06 -8.85 -15.33
N ILE A 388 17.81 -8.65 -14.03
CA ILE A 388 18.79 -8.02 -13.12
C ILE A 388 20.01 -8.92 -12.92
N TYR A 389 19.79 -10.22 -12.71
CA TYR A 389 20.87 -11.22 -12.58
C TYR A 389 21.78 -11.21 -13.80
N ARG A 390 21.22 -11.32 -15.00
CA ARG A 390 21.96 -11.27 -16.26
C ARG A 390 22.75 -9.96 -16.42
N HIS A 391 22.12 -8.83 -16.12
CA HIS A 391 22.77 -7.53 -16.19
C HIS A 391 23.99 -7.45 -15.27
N VAL A 392 23.84 -7.88 -14.02
CA VAL A 392 24.93 -7.85 -13.04
C VAL A 392 26.08 -8.75 -13.50
N LEU A 393 25.81 -10.02 -13.85
CA LEU A 393 26.87 -10.95 -14.23
C LEU A 393 27.55 -10.58 -15.55
N ALA A 394 26.79 -10.09 -16.53
CA ALA A 394 27.37 -9.63 -17.80
C ALA A 394 28.42 -8.53 -17.54
N LEU A 395 28.09 -7.56 -16.70
CA LEU A 395 29.02 -6.47 -16.38
C LEU A 395 30.18 -6.91 -15.47
N GLU A 396 29.97 -7.89 -14.58
CA GLU A 396 31.08 -8.48 -13.82
C GLU A 396 32.06 -9.25 -14.71
N MET A 397 31.55 -9.92 -15.77
CA MET A 397 32.39 -10.57 -16.79
C MET A 397 33.12 -9.55 -17.66
N GLU A 398 32.45 -8.46 -18.08
CA GLU A 398 33.05 -7.39 -18.83
C GLU A 398 34.16 -6.67 -18.05
N ALA A 399 33.94 -6.45 -16.75
CA ALA A 399 34.92 -5.84 -15.85
C ALA A 399 36.08 -6.78 -15.47
N GLY A 400 36.07 -8.04 -15.93
CA GLY A 400 37.11 -9.02 -15.65
C GLY A 400 37.13 -9.57 -14.23
N ARG A 401 36.12 -9.28 -13.41
CA ARG A 401 35.99 -9.80 -12.03
C ARG A 401 35.41 -11.21 -12.00
N LEU A 402 34.63 -11.56 -13.02
CA LEU A 402 34.14 -12.91 -13.25
C LEU A 402 34.69 -13.45 -14.56
N PRO A 403 35.29 -14.66 -14.62
CA PRO A 403 35.71 -15.25 -15.88
C PRO A 403 34.50 -15.52 -16.78
N ARG A 404 34.69 -15.36 -18.10
CA ARG A 404 33.62 -15.67 -19.07
C ARG A 404 33.25 -17.14 -18.98
N CYS A 405 31.96 -17.42 -18.95
CA CYS A 405 31.46 -18.78 -19.00
C CYS A 405 31.69 -19.39 -20.39
N LYS A 406 32.11 -20.64 -20.43
CA LYS A 406 32.22 -21.42 -21.67
C LYS A 406 30.85 -21.91 -22.17
N ASP A 407 29.91 -22.08 -21.24
CA ASP A 407 28.55 -22.49 -21.52
C ASP A 407 27.75 -21.28 -22.06
N PRO A 408 27.18 -21.39 -23.27
CA PRO A 408 26.33 -20.32 -23.81
C PRO A 408 25.06 -20.08 -22.96
N ALA A 409 24.65 -21.05 -22.16
CA ALA A 409 23.51 -20.99 -21.26
C ALA A 409 23.85 -20.39 -19.87
N TRP A 410 24.90 -19.60 -19.74
CA TRP A 410 25.32 -18.97 -18.49
C TRP A 410 24.23 -18.12 -17.82
N GLU A 411 23.23 -17.74 -18.58
CA GLU A 411 22.08 -16.97 -18.11
C GLU A 411 21.09 -17.82 -17.31
N ASN A 412 21.18 -19.15 -17.42
CA ASN A 412 20.28 -20.04 -16.73
C ASN A 412 20.53 -20.01 -15.22
N VAL A 413 19.43 -19.84 -14.50
CA VAL A 413 19.44 -19.68 -13.05
C VAL A 413 18.20 -20.33 -12.47
N ALA A 414 18.35 -21.05 -11.38
CA ALA A 414 17.27 -21.48 -10.51
C ALA A 414 17.14 -20.50 -9.35
N TRP A 415 15.93 -20.28 -8.88
CA TRP A 415 15.67 -19.39 -7.77
C TRP A 415 15.30 -20.18 -6.51
N VAL A 416 15.85 -19.76 -5.38
CA VAL A 416 15.52 -20.31 -4.07
C VAL A 416 14.87 -19.21 -3.25
N GLY A 417 13.65 -19.48 -2.81
CA GLY A 417 12.92 -18.60 -1.92
C GLY A 417 13.18 -18.93 -0.45
N GLN A 418 12.55 -18.16 0.41
CA GLN A 418 12.48 -18.44 1.84
C GLN A 418 11.72 -19.77 2.06
N ARG A 419 12.06 -20.46 3.14
CA ARG A 419 11.38 -21.71 3.51
C ARG A 419 9.88 -21.53 3.65
N ASP A 420 9.13 -22.51 3.19
CA ASP A 420 7.69 -22.53 3.32
C ASP A 420 7.26 -22.55 4.80
N LEU A 421 6.14 -21.89 5.08
CA LEU A 421 5.50 -21.97 6.38
C LEU A 421 4.91 -23.37 6.54
N THR A 422 5.32 -24.10 7.56
CA THR A 422 4.83 -25.44 7.84
C THR A 422 4.51 -25.64 9.32
N ILE A 423 3.51 -26.44 9.58
CA ILE A 423 3.15 -26.87 10.93
C ILE A 423 3.91 -28.16 11.31
N ASP A 424 4.32 -28.96 10.30
CA ASP A 424 4.90 -30.31 10.47
C ASP A 424 6.40 -30.37 10.06
N LEU A 425 7.23 -29.53 10.66
CA LEU A 425 8.67 -29.43 10.38
C LEU A 425 9.40 -30.79 10.37
N GLY A 426 9.04 -31.68 11.31
CA GLY A 426 9.67 -32.99 11.42
C GLY A 426 9.33 -33.94 10.25
N ARG A 427 8.09 -33.90 9.77
CA ARG A 427 7.63 -34.75 8.67
C ARG A 427 8.18 -34.27 7.33
N GLU A 428 8.20 -32.98 7.09
CA GLU A 428 8.75 -32.42 5.86
C GLU A 428 10.26 -32.52 5.80
N GLY A 429 10.97 -32.36 6.92
CA GLY A 429 12.39 -32.57 7.02
C GLY A 429 12.76 -34.05 6.75
N GLY A 430 11.97 -35.00 7.27
CA GLY A 430 12.14 -36.43 6.98
C GLY A 430 11.94 -36.76 5.50
N LEU A 431 10.91 -36.19 4.87
CA LEU A 431 10.66 -36.36 3.44
C LEU A 431 11.80 -35.78 2.60
N ALA A 432 12.24 -34.55 2.92
CA ALA A 432 13.34 -33.89 2.22
C ALA A 432 14.65 -34.72 2.33
N MET A 433 14.98 -35.22 3.50
CA MET A 433 16.14 -36.07 3.69
C MET A 433 16.08 -37.37 2.88
N ASN A 434 14.89 -37.99 2.76
CA ASN A 434 14.70 -39.16 1.93
C ASN A 434 14.86 -38.82 0.44
N LEU A 435 14.28 -37.71 -0.04
CA LEU A 435 14.41 -37.27 -1.43
C LEU A 435 15.87 -36.95 -1.80
N ILE A 436 16.63 -36.33 -0.89
CA ILE A 436 18.07 -36.07 -1.06
C ILE A 436 18.86 -37.38 -1.11
N ARG A 437 18.55 -38.33 -0.22
CA ARG A 437 19.22 -39.61 -0.18
C ARG A 437 18.98 -40.45 -1.44
N GLU A 438 17.80 -40.33 -2.03
CA GLU A 438 17.44 -40.98 -3.29
C GLU A 438 17.91 -40.21 -4.54
N GLY A 439 18.56 -39.04 -4.37
CA GLY A 439 19.06 -38.21 -5.46
C GLY A 439 17.95 -37.46 -6.23
N LEU A 440 16.75 -37.42 -5.68
CA LEU A 440 15.58 -36.73 -6.27
C LEU A 440 15.51 -35.28 -5.88
N ALA A 441 16.28 -34.82 -4.89
CA ALA A 441 16.38 -33.42 -4.48
C ALA A 441 17.86 -33.04 -4.27
N ASP A 442 18.18 -31.78 -4.54
CA ASP A 442 19.52 -31.22 -4.35
C ASP A 442 19.70 -30.77 -2.89
N ALA A 443 20.73 -31.33 -2.22
CA ALA A 443 21.08 -31.02 -0.84
C ALA A 443 21.44 -29.49 -0.69
N ASP A 444 22.18 -28.95 -1.64
CA ASP A 444 22.62 -27.55 -1.59
C ASP A 444 21.40 -26.60 -1.68
N ARG A 445 20.42 -26.94 -2.53
CA ARG A 445 19.18 -26.18 -2.68
C ARG A 445 18.33 -26.21 -1.41
N TRP A 446 18.27 -27.37 -0.76
CA TRP A 446 17.52 -27.54 0.49
C TRP A 446 18.19 -26.81 1.66
N THR A 447 19.51 -26.90 1.79
CA THR A 447 20.28 -26.21 2.83
C THR A 447 20.13 -24.70 2.74
N LEU A 448 20.20 -24.15 1.51
CA LEU A 448 20.03 -22.72 1.27
C LEU A 448 18.63 -22.23 1.63
N ALA A 449 17.60 -23.05 1.37
CA ALA A 449 16.23 -22.71 1.76
C ALA A 449 16.02 -22.77 3.29
N THR A 450 16.82 -23.56 4.02
CA THR A 450 16.69 -23.74 5.47
C THR A 450 17.55 -22.79 6.30
N GLU A 451 18.70 -22.36 5.79
CA GLU A 451 19.63 -21.48 6.52
C GLU A 451 19.20 -20.00 6.56
N GLY A 452 18.08 -19.65 5.92
CA GLY A 452 17.45 -18.33 6.04
C GLY A 452 18.41 -17.19 5.73
N MET A 453 18.94 -17.18 4.51
CA MET A 453 19.80 -16.08 4.02
C MET A 453 19.09 -14.76 3.89
#